data_1e302a875ef8d16282b24b7958b76470
#
_entry.id   1e302a875ef8d16282b24b7958b76470
#
_cell.length_a   1.000
_cell.length_b   1.000
_cell.length_c   1.000
_cell.angle_alpha   90.00
_cell.angle_beta   90.00
_cell.angle_gamma   90.00
#
_symmetry.space_group_name_H-M   'P 1'
#
loop_
_entity.id
_entity.type
_entity.pdbx_description
1 polymer ?
#
loop_
_entity_poly.entity_id
_entity_poly.type
_entity_poly.pdbx_seq_one_letter_code
_entity_poly.pdbx_strand_id
1 'polypeptide(L)'
;VSDSPSVGSLYVVSTPIGNMGDFSFRAVEVLTTVDAILAEDTRHTRNLLTRYEIATPMLAYHEHNEAKATPRLIERLISGESFALVSDA
;
A
#
# COMPACT_ATOMS: atom_id res chain seq x y z
N VAL A 1 -3.07 -16.30 -22.75
CA VAL A 1 -3.10 -14.91 -22.53
C VAL A 1 -4.40 -14.43 -22.00
N SER A 2 -4.31 -13.68 -21.10
CA SER A 2 -5.50 -13.18 -20.53
C SER A 2 -5.83 -11.83 -21.11
N ASP A 3 -6.90 -11.78 -21.83
CA ASP A 3 -7.39 -10.54 -22.34
C ASP A 3 -8.44 -9.95 -21.46
N SER A 4 -8.75 -10.63 -20.37
CA SER A 4 -9.71 -10.04 -19.47
C SER A 4 -9.11 -8.79 -18.88
N PRO A 5 -9.91 -7.74 -18.74
CA PRO A 5 -9.44 -6.55 -18.08
C PRO A 5 -9.02 -6.96 -16.68
N SER A 6 -7.78 -6.74 -16.41
CA SER A 6 -7.26 -7.08 -15.11
C SER A 6 -7.74 -6.06 -14.12
N VAL A 7 -8.48 -6.51 -13.13
CA VAL A 7 -8.69 -5.65 -11.98
C VAL A 7 -7.39 -5.65 -11.19
N GLY A 8 -7.16 -4.59 -10.49
CA GLY A 8 -5.98 -4.47 -9.66
C GLY A 8 -6.06 -5.37 -8.43
N SER A 9 -4.99 -5.43 -7.70
CA SER A 9 -4.89 -6.24 -6.50
C SER A 9 -4.66 -5.37 -5.28
N LEU A 10 -5.20 -5.80 -4.15
CA LEU A 10 -4.95 -5.16 -2.88
C LEU A 10 -4.11 -6.12 -2.04
N TYR A 11 -2.92 -5.67 -1.68
CA TYR A 11 -2.01 -6.45 -0.86
C TYR A 11 -2.03 -5.90 0.56
N VAL A 12 -2.02 -6.78 1.55
CA VAL A 12 -1.89 -6.36 2.94
C VAL A 12 -0.46 -6.65 3.36
N VAL A 13 0.23 -5.61 3.79
CA VAL A 13 1.63 -5.70 4.17
C VAL A 13 1.76 -5.32 5.63
N SER A 14 2.24 -6.25 6.44
CA SER A 14 2.48 -5.99 7.85
C SER A 14 3.88 -5.41 8.04
N THR A 15 3.98 -4.37 8.86
CA THR A 15 5.26 -3.78 9.17
C THR A 15 5.74 -4.28 10.53
N PRO A 16 7.05 -4.50 10.68
CA PRO A 16 7.58 -4.91 11.98
C PRO A 16 7.49 -3.76 12.98
N ILE A 17 7.05 -4.09 14.19
CA ILE A 17 6.99 -3.11 15.25
C ILE A 17 8.41 -2.88 15.77
N GLY A 18 8.85 -1.63 15.74
CA GLY A 18 10.09 -1.23 16.36
C GLY A 18 11.39 -1.61 15.68
N ASN A 19 11.36 -2.45 14.65
CA ASN A 19 12.58 -2.82 13.93
C ASN A 19 12.37 -2.85 12.43
N MET A 20 12.60 -1.71 11.80
CA MET A 20 12.44 -1.60 10.35
C MET A 20 13.43 -2.44 9.56
N GLY A 21 14.50 -2.89 10.20
CA GLY A 21 15.49 -3.72 9.53
C GLY A 21 14.98 -5.13 9.22
N ASP A 22 13.90 -5.54 9.88
CA ASP A 22 13.34 -6.88 9.68
C ASP A 22 12.27 -6.93 8.59
N PHE A 23 12.11 -5.86 7.84
CA PHE A 23 11.12 -5.82 6.78
C PHE A 23 11.52 -6.80 5.67
N SER A 24 10.58 -7.66 5.27
CA SER A 24 10.91 -8.71 4.33
C SER A 24 11.19 -8.17 2.93
N PHE A 25 12.02 -8.89 2.20
CA PHE A 25 12.35 -8.55 0.83
C PHE A 25 11.08 -8.53 -0.04
N ARG A 26 10.19 -9.48 0.21
CA ARG A 26 8.92 -9.56 -0.53
C ARG A 26 8.05 -8.34 -0.27
N ALA A 27 8.01 -7.87 0.97
CA ALA A 27 7.23 -6.71 1.31
C ALA A 27 7.75 -5.46 0.59
N VAL A 28 9.07 -5.30 0.53
CA VAL A 28 9.67 -4.19 -0.19
C VAL A 28 9.30 -4.26 -1.67
N GLU A 29 9.34 -5.46 -2.24
CA GLU A 29 9.01 -5.67 -3.64
C GLU A 29 7.55 -5.25 -3.91
N VAL A 30 6.63 -5.69 -3.07
CA VAL A 30 5.22 -5.33 -3.22
C VAL A 30 5.03 -3.82 -3.15
N LEU A 31 5.61 -3.18 -2.14
CA LEU A 31 5.48 -1.73 -1.98
C LEU A 31 6.06 -0.96 -3.15
N THR A 32 7.08 -1.50 -3.80
CA THR A 32 7.72 -0.85 -4.93
C THR A 32 6.88 -0.97 -6.20
N THR A 33 6.13 -2.06 -6.34
CA THR A 33 5.43 -2.36 -7.59
C THR A 33 3.98 -1.88 -7.65
N VAL A 34 3.36 -1.61 -6.49
CA VAL A 34 1.97 -1.15 -6.51
C VAL A 34 1.87 0.31 -6.97
N ASP A 35 0.67 0.72 -7.32
CA ASP A 35 0.43 2.09 -7.80
C ASP A 35 0.35 3.09 -6.66
N ALA A 36 -0.09 2.66 -5.50
CA ALA A 36 -0.12 3.51 -4.32
C ALA A 36 -0.10 2.67 -3.06
N ILE A 37 0.36 3.28 -1.98
CA ILE A 37 0.42 2.64 -0.67
C ILE A 37 -0.59 3.33 0.24
N LEU A 38 -1.43 2.52 0.88
CA LEU A 38 -2.43 3.01 1.81
C LEU A 38 -1.89 2.84 3.23
N ALA A 39 -1.91 3.90 3.99
CA ALA A 39 -1.33 3.88 5.33
C ALA A 39 -2.26 4.54 6.34
N GLU A 40 -2.47 3.87 7.47
CA GLU A 40 -3.22 4.44 8.57
C GLU A 40 -2.37 5.51 9.25
N ASP A 41 -1.11 5.21 9.51
CA ASP A 41 -0.17 6.16 10.07
C ASP A 41 0.83 6.55 8.98
N THR A 42 0.55 7.68 8.34
CA THR A 42 1.38 8.12 7.22
C THR A 42 2.79 8.52 7.64
N ARG A 43 2.95 8.99 8.87
CA ARG A 43 4.27 9.41 9.34
C ARG A 43 5.19 8.21 9.50
N HIS A 44 4.70 7.17 10.16
CA HIS A 44 5.48 5.96 10.37
C HIS A 44 5.81 5.30 9.03
N THR A 45 4.82 5.19 8.16
CA THR A 45 5.01 4.57 6.85
C THR A 45 5.98 5.37 5.99
N ARG A 46 5.93 6.70 6.07
CA ARG A 46 6.86 7.53 5.31
C ARG A 46 8.31 7.25 5.70
N ASN A 47 8.56 7.07 6.99
CA ASN A 47 9.91 6.73 7.45
C ASN A 47 10.36 5.40 6.87
N LEU A 48 9.46 4.43 6.82
CA LEU A 48 9.74 3.12 6.25
C LEU A 48 10.07 3.24 4.77
N LEU A 49 9.28 3.99 4.03
CA LEU A 49 9.50 4.17 2.60
C LEU A 49 10.83 4.87 2.31
N THR A 50 11.16 5.85 3.13
CA THR A 50 12.43 6.56 2.99
C THR A 50 13.60 5.61 3.23
N ARG A 51 13.51 4.80 4.27
CA ARG A 51 14.59 3.87 4.60
C ARG A 51 14.88 2.89 3.48
N TYR A 52 13.84 2.41 2.80
CA TYR A 52 14.01 1.44 1.71
C TYR A 52 13.99 2.07 0.34
N GLU A 53 14.04 3.40 0.27
CA GLU A 53 14.10 4.15 -0.98
C GLU A 53 12.94 3.81 -1.92
N ILE A 54 11.75 3.70 -1.34
CA ILE A 54 10.55 3.39 -2.10
C ILE A 54 9.87 4.70 -2.48
N ALA A 55 9.69 4.94 -3.78
CA ALA A 55 9.14 6.18 -4.29
C ALA A 55 7.63 6.12 -4.56
N THR A 56 7.00 5.00 -4.30
CA THR A 56 5.56 4.81 -4.55
C THR A 56 4.73 5.84 -3.78
N PRO A 57 3.71 6.45 -4.38
CA PRO A 57 2.86 7.42 -3.67
C PRO A 57 2.16 6.79 -2.48
N MET A 58 2.00 7.57 -1.43
CA MET A 58 1.33 7.11 -0.22
C MET A 58 0.07 7.92 0.01
N LEU A 59 -1.02 7.22 0.32
CA LEU A 59 -2.30 7.84 0.62
C LEU A 59 -2.72 7.48 2.03
N ALA A 60 -3.28 8.45 2.73
CA ALA A 60 -3.82 8.19 4.07
C ALA A 60 -5.08 7.36 3.95
N TYR A 61 -5.20 6.33 4.78
CA TYR A 61 -6.39 5.50 4.80
C TYR A 61 -6.61 5.05 6.25
N HIS A 62 -7.49 5.72 6.95
CA HIS A 62 -7.78 5.46 8.36
C HIS A 62 -9.27 5.61 8.61
N GLU A 63 -9.70 5.28 9.81
CA GLU A 63 -11.12 5.27 10.14
C GLU A 63 -11.81 6.61 9.93
N HIS A 64 -11.08 7.71 9.96
CA HIS A 64 -11.68 9.03 9.77
C HIS A 64 -11.96 9.38 8.31
N ASN A 65 -11.27 8.73 7.37
CA ASN A 65 -11.47 9.05 5.96
C ASN A 65 -11.86 7.85 5.10
N GLU A 66 -11.93 6.65 5.66
CA GLU A 66 -12.18 5.47 4.85
C GLU A 66 -13.52 5.50 4.14
N ALA A 67 -14.54 6.10 4.75
CA ALA A 67 -15.86 6.17 4.13
C ALA A 67 -15.83 6.96 2.83
N LYS A 68 -14.97 7.98 2.74
CA LYS A 68 -14.85 8.78 1.53
C LYS A 68 -13.86 8.17 0.55
N ALA A 69 -12.80 7.59 1.09
CA ALA A 69 -11.72 7.07 0.26
C ALA A 69 -12.06 5.75 -0.40
N THR A 70 -12.80 4.88 0.30
CA THR A 70 -13.08 3.54 -0.20
C THR A 70 -13.72 3.50 -1.59
N PRO A 71 -14.78 4.28 -1.87
CA PRO A 71 -15.38 4.22 -3.21
C PRO A 71 -14.40 4.57 -4.32
N ARG A 72 -13.54 5.56 -4.08
CA ARG A 72 -12.55 5.96 -5.07
C ARG A 72 -11.49 4.88 -5.29
N LEU A 73 -11.08 4.24 -4.20
CA LEU A 73 -10.10 3.18 -4.28
C LEU A 73 -10.65 1.98 -5.02
N ILE A 74 -11.93 1.65 -4.79
CA ILE A 74 -12.59 0.56 -5.50
C ILE A 74 -12.62 0.84 -7.00
N GLU A 75 -12.95 2.07 -7.39
CA GLU A 75 -12.95 2.45 -8.80
C GLU A 75 -11.57 2.27 -9.43
N ARG A 76 -10.52 2.66 -8.70
CA ARG A 76 -9.15 2.52 -9.20
C ARG A 76 -8.75 1.06 -9.30
N LEU A 77 -9.15 0.24 -8.34
CA LEU A 77 -8.88 -1.20 -8.39
C LEU A 77 -9.57 -1.83 -9.61
N ILE A 78 -10.81 -1.45 -9.85
CA ILE A 78 -11.55 -1.97 -11.00
C ILE A 78 -10.87 -1.55 -12.30
N SER A 79 -10.27 -0.37 -12.33
CA SER A 79 -9.58 0.09 -13.53
C SER A 79 -8.20 -0.52 -13.72
N GLY A 80 -7.75 -1.37 -12.80
CA GLY A 80 -6.49 -2.09 -12.95
C GLY A 80 -5.36 -1.63 -12.05
N GLU A 81 -5.57 -0.62 -11.22
CA GLU A 81 -4.52 -0.17 -10.32
C GLU A 81 -4.44 -1.07 -9.10
N SER A 82 -3.26 -1.24 -8.57
CA SER A 82 -3.03 -2.07 -7.39
C SER A 82 -2.54 -1.23 -6.22
N PHE A 83 -2.91 -1.66 -5.02
CA PHE A 83 -2.53 -0.94 -3.80
C PHE A 83 -1.96 -1.91 -2.77
N ALA A 84 -1.16 -1.36 -1.89
CA ALA A 84 -0.69 -2.08 -0.71
C ALA A 84 -1.21 -1.35 0.52
N LEU A 85 -1.89 -2.08 1.40
CA LEU A 85 -2.35 -1.54 2.67
C LEU A 85 -1.32 -1.91 3.72
N VAL A 86 -0.70 -0.90 4.31
CA VAL A 86 0.31 -1.12 5.33
C VAL A 86 -0.38 -1.16 6.68
N SER A 87 -0.16 -2.24 7.39
CA SER A 87 -0.76 -2.48 8.69
C SER A 87 0.33 -2.67 9.73
N ASP A 88 0.18 -2.03 10.86
CA ASP A 88 1.12 -2.24 11.97
C ASP A 88 0.75 -3.55 12.65
N ALA A 89 1.73 -4.40 12.76
CA ALA A 89 1.51 -5.71 13.37
C ALA A 89 1.45 -5.62 14.89
#